data_a3b52d27a828716c4cd843c708b92e74
#
_entry.id   a3b52d27a828716c4cd843c708b92e74
#
_cell.length_a   1.000
_cell.length_b   1.000
_cell.length_c   1.000
_cell.angle_alpha   90.00
_cell.angle_beta   90.00
_cell.angle_gamma   90.00
#
_symmetry.space_group_name_H-M   'P 1'
#
loop_
_entity.id
_entity.type
_entity.pdbx_description
1 polymer ?
#
loop_
_entity_poly.entity_id
_entity_poly.type
_entity_poly.pdbx_seq_one_letter_code
_entity_poly.pdbx_strand_id
1 'polypeptide(L)'
;SPTGNWAALKDWAEGNEYRDLMESKLAGLRYQNTAARLPKMLARKLFMKGGRFYGSVTKLQNYRSCPYQYFLRYGIGVEERDTGEADYLDYGNYLHAGLHQFGEVLKSQNRQWRQATDEEIEKISEDITEKITPRIKADALSSDQSAKYTRRVLDQTFRRALQKFRQWSRQSGFDTVDMEKEFYLRISASPTDSFTLTGKIDRVDTDGRYAAVCDYKTGSPNLSLNEIMEGLSLQLITYLLALSKTKDTKDLLPAAMMYIYLHGRPKSISVPPNGIPHAKEKENTNGIFLNDPDVLRTLDSQSGTDDGFIGVSYVKDGSVKKTSPVLTAEQFEALKALTEKILIRLYSRLESGEIAIHPVKNGTLSPCSYCPYRSICRFDPALPENSFDYISKVSDKTIREKLDEEMKRNGKENL
;
A
#
# COMPACT_ATOMS: atom_id res chain seq x y z
N SER A 1 -21.98 -35.62 22.96
CA SER A 1 -22.81 -35.70 24.18
C SER A 1 -22.11 -36.60 25.20
N PRO A 2 -22.00 -36.19 26.47
CA PRO A 2 -21.49 -37.10 27.48
C PRO A 2 -22.45 -38.24 27.65
N THR A 3 -21.96 -39.48 27.60
CA THR A 3 -22.74 -40.69 27.82
C THR A 3 -22.33 -41.30 29.16
N GLY A 4 -23.28 -41.92 29.86
CA GLY A 4 -23.02 -42.63 31.10
C GLY A 4 -22.60 -41.75 32.28
N ASN A 5 -21.49 -42.08 32.96
CA ASN A 5 -21.02 -41.45 34.18
C ASN A 5 -20.73 -39.95 34.09
N TRP A 6 -20.45 -39.43 32.90
CA TRP A 6 -20.22 -38.00 32.70
C TRP A 6 -21.50 -37.16 32.77
N ALA A 7 -22.62 -37.70 32.30
CA ALA A 7 -23.91 -37.04 32.43
C ALA A 7 -24.35 -36.96 33.91
N ALA A 8 -24.20 -38.07 34.64
CA ALA A 8 -24.50 -38.10 36.06
C ALA A 8 -23.61 -37.17 36.89
N LEU A 9 -22.32 -37.08 36.55
CA LEU A 9 -21.38 -36.14 37.19
C LEU A 9 -21.75 -34.68 36.92
N LYS A 10 -22.18 -34.35 35.70
CA LYS A 10 -22.65 -33.02 35.35
C LYS A 10 -23.91 -32.67 36.12
N ASP A 11 -24.92 -33.52 36.13
CA ASP A 11 -26.18 -33.31 36.84
C ASP A 11 -25.94 -33.13 38.36
N TRP A 12 -25.04 -33.96 38.92
CA TRP A 12 -24.66 -33.82 40.34
C TRP A 12 -23.95 -32.45 40.60
N ALA A 13 -23.01 -32.03 39.75
CA ALA A 13 -22.30 -30.78 39.95
C ALA A 13 -23.23 -29.54 39.77
N GLU A 14 -24.19 -29.59 38.84
CA GLU A 14 -25.18 -28.52 38.64
C GLU A 14 -26.10 -28.31 39.86
N GLY A 15 -26.29 -29.35 40.67
CA GLY A 15 -27.06 -29.29 41.91
C GLY A 15 -26.28 -28.92 43.19
N ASN A 16 -24.97 -28.67 43.09
CA ASN A 16 -24.09 -28.51 44.24
C ASN A 16 -23.18 -27.27 44.11
N GLU A 17 -22.38 -26.98 45.15
CA GLU A 17 -21.38 -25.91 45.21
C GLU A 17 -20.30 -25.97 44.10
N TYR A 18 -20.21 -27.08 43.38
CA TYR A 18 -19.25 -27.27 42.28
C TYR A 18 -19.72 -26.79 40.92
N ARG A 19 -20.94 -26.21 40.83
CA ARG A 19 -21.54 -25.71 39.59
C ARG A 19 -20.59 -24.75 38.87
N ASP A 20 -20.12 -23.70 39.54
CA ASP A 20 -19.27 -22.66 38.94
C ASP A 20 -17.93 -23.23 38.45
N LEU A 21 -17.34 -24.17 39.24
CA LEU A 21 -16.12 -24.86 38.87
C LEU A 21 -16.33 -25.74 37.63
N MET A 22 -17.43 -26.49 37.61
CA MET A 22 -17.76 -27.37 36.45
C MET A 22 -18.07 -26.53 35.22
N GLU A 23 -18.85 -25.48 35.33
CA GLU A 23 -19.14 -24.56 34.23
C GLU A 23 -17.86 -23.92 33.67
N SER A 24 -16.96 -23.46 34.56
CA SER A 24 -15.64 -22.92 34.17
C SER A 24 -14.80 -23.94 33.40
N LYS A 25 -14.77 -25.21 33.83
CA LYS A 25 -14.03 -26.28 33.12
C LYS A 25 -14.69 -26.67 31.81
N LEU A 26 -16.02 -26.76 31.78
CA LEU A 26 -16.77 -27.07 30.54
C LEU A 26 -16.77 -25.91 29.54
N ALA A 27 -16.60 -24.67 30.00
CA ALA A 27 -16.45 -23.52 29.11
C ALA A 27 -15.27 -23.67 28.13
N GLY A 28 -14.18 -24.31 28.58
CA GLY A 28 -13.05 -24.63 27.72
C GLY A 28 -13.40 -25.58 26.56
N LEU A 29 -14.35 -26.51 26.77
CA LEU A 29 -14.84 -27.42 25.72
C LEU A 29 -15.82 -26.74 24.74
N ARG A 30 -16.37 -25.60 25.13
CA ARG A 30 -17.29 -24.77 24.32
C ARG A 30 -16.60 -23.53 23.76
N TYR A 31 -15.28 -23.42 23.97
CA TYR A 31 -14.52 -22.28 23.47
C TYR A 31 -14.66 -22.20 21.96
N GLN A 32 -15.05 -21.02 21.50
CA GLN A 32 -15.09 -20.65 20.10
C GLN A 32 -14.09 -19.53 19.88
N ASN A 33 -13.22 -19.67 18.88
CA ASN A 33 -12.22 -18.65 18.55
C ASN A 33 -12.86 -17.55 17.68
N THR A 34 -13.82 -16.82 18.26
CA THR A 34 -14.51 -15.72 17.60
C THR A 34 -14.25 -14.43 18.34
N ALA A 35 -14.10 -13.33 17.60
CA ALA A 35 -14.08 -12.00 18.17
C ALA A 35 -15.50 -11.41 18.15
N ALA A 36 -16.00 -11.02 19.31
CA ALA A 36 -17.26 -10.32 19.42
C ALA A 36 -17.19 -8.94 18.76
N ARG A 37 -18.30 -8.48 18.18
CA ARG A 37 -18.41 -7.10 17.72
C ARG A 37 -18.34 -6.14 18.91
N LEU A 38 -17.51 -5.10 18.81
CA LEU A 38 -17.45 -4.07 19.85
C LEU A 38 -18.75 -3.25 19.87
N PRO A 39 -19.26 -2.84 21.06
CA PRO A 39 -20.28 -1.81 21.13
C PRO A 39 -19.84 -0.55 20.38
N LYS A 40 -20.73 0.07 19.62
CA LYS A 40 -20.41 1.26 18.77
C LYS A 40 -19.71 2.37 19.55
N MET A 41 -20.12 2.64 20.78
CA MET A 41 -19.47 3.63 21.65
C MET A 41 -18.02 3.28 21.95
N LEU A 42 -17.71 2.00 22.20
CA LEU A 42 -16.35 1.54 22.45
C LEU A 42 -15.50 1.60 21.18
N ALA A 43 -16.04 1.19 20.05
CA ALA A 43 -15.37 1.30 18.76
C ALA A 43 -14.98 2.76 18.44
N ARG A 44 -15.93 3.69 18.65
CA ARG A 44 -15.64 5.12 18.48
C ARG A 44 -14.58 5.62 19.44
N LYS A 45 -14.59 5.18 20.70
CA LYS A 45 -13.55 5.54 21.68
C LYS A 45 -12.16 5.04 21.28
N LEU A 46 -12.06 3.82 20.75
CA LEU A 46 -10.79 3.20 20.37
C LEU A 46 -10.24 3.73 19.05
N PHE A 47 -11.10 3.95 18.05
CA PHE A 47 -10.68 4.20 16.67
C PHE A 47 -10.84 5.66 16.23
N MET A 48 -11.50 6.51 17.02
CA MET A 48 -11.79 7.89 16.66
C MET A 48 -11.23 8.87 17.66
N LYS A 49 -10.73 10.01 17.16
CA LYS A 49 -10.27 11.13 18.00
C LYS A 49 -11.32 12.25 17.93
N GLY A 50 -11.84 12.69 19.10
CA GLY A 50 -12.87 13.72 19.15
C GLY A 50 -14.15 13.37 18.36
N GLY A 51 -14.51 12.07 18.32
CA GLY A 51 -15.68 11.57 17.61
C GLY A 51 -15.53 11.45 16.09
N ARG A 52 -14.35 11.75 15.53
CA ARG A 52 -14.05 11.65 14.09
C ARG A 52 -12.89 10.71 13.84
N PHE A 53 -12.95 9.97 12.73
CA PHE A 53 -11.82 9.15 12.28
C PHE A 53 -10.80 10.03 11.57
N TYR A 54 -9.56 9.97 12.08
CA TYR A 54 -8.36 10.48 11.43
C TYR A 54 -7.38 9.33 11.25
N GLY A 55 -7.11 8.97 10.03
CA GLY A 55 -6.23 7.84 9.75
C GLY A 55 -5.60 7.91 8.38
N SER A 56 -4.67 7.00 8.12
CA SER A 56 -4.10 6.83 6.77
C SER A 56 -4.88 5.81 5.96
N VAL A 57 -4.73 5.86 4.65
CA VAL A 57 -5.29 4.83 3.76
C VAL A 57 -4.72 3.45 4.09
N THR A 58 -3.45 3.36 4.45
CA THR A 58 -2.77 2.13 4.88
C THR A 58 -3.45 1.50 6.11
N LYS A 59 -3.93 2.32 7.06
CA LYS A 59 -4.70 1.80 8.20
C LYS A 59 -6.00 1.13 7.74
N LEU A 60 -6.74 1.72 6.80
CA LEU A 60 -7.95 1.10 6.26
C LEU A 60 -7.66 -0.15 5.43
N GLN A 61 -6.55 -0.20 4.68
CA GLN A 61 -6.10 -1.41 4.02
C GLN A 61 -5.76 -2.53 5.02
N ASN A 62 -5.07 -2.20 6.11
CA ASN A 62 -4.78 -3.15 7.19
C ASN A 62 -6.08 -3.67 7.82
N TYR A 63 -7.07 -2.79 8.05
CA TYR A 63 -8.39 -3.19 8.52
C TYR A 63 -9.09 -4.13 7.53
N ARG A 64 -9.03 -3.83 6.22
CA ARG A 64 -9.56 -4.71 5.17
C ARG A 64 -8.87 -6.07 5.15
N SER A 65 -7.56 -6.08 5.35
CA SER A 65 -6.76 -7.31 5.35
C SER A 65 -7.11 -8.23 6.53
N CYS A 66 -7.30 -7.68 7.72
CA CYS A 66 -7.76 -8.41 8.91
C CYS A 66 -8.28 -7.45 9.97
N PRO A 67 -9.61 -7.40 10.23
CA PRO A 67 -10.19 -6.52 11.24
C PRO A 67 -9.64 -6.78 12.66
N TYR A 68 -9.37 -8.04 13.01
CA TYR A 68 -8.82 -8.39 14.32
C TYR A 68 -7.37 -7.94 14.51
N GLN A 69 -6.53 -8.09 13.48
CA GLN A 69 -5.16 -7.56 13.50
C GLN A 69 -5.17 -6.03 13.67
N TYR A 70 -6.07 -5.34 12.98
CA TYR A 70 -6.25 -3.91 13.12
C TYR A 70 -6.65 -3.51 14.54
N PHE A 71 -7.59 -4.24 15.14
CA PHE A 71 -8.02 -4.02 16.52
C PHE A 71 -6.86 -4.17 17.52
N LEU A 72 -6.07 -5.24 17.41
CA LEU A 72 -4.92 -5.46 18.28
C LEU A 72 -3.91 -4.31 18.14
N ARG A 73 -3.57 -3.94 16.92
CA ARG A 73 -2.54 -2.92 16.65
C ARG A 73 -2.97 -1.50 16.95
N TYR A 74 -4.14 -1.10 16.47
CA TYR A 74 -4.58 0.30 16.49
C TYR A 74 -5.69 0.58 17.52
N GLY A 75 -6.40 -0.43 17.98
CA GLY A 75 -7.42 -0.31 19.02
C GLY A 75 -6.83 -0.38 20.42
N ILE A 76 -6.16 -1.47 20.74
CA ILE A 76 -5.59 -1.68 22.08
C ILE A 76 -4.07 -1.46 22.15
N GLY A 77 -3.42 -1.18 21.00
CA GLY A 77 -2.01 -0.79 20.97
C GLY A 77 -1.04 -1.91 21.34
N VAL A 78 -1.32 -3.14 20.91
CA VAL A 78 -0.34 -4.25 21.12
C VAL A 78 0.85 -4.03 20.22
N GLU A 79 2.01 -3.85 20.80
CA GLU A 79 3.27 -3.63 20.11
C GLU A 79 4.15 -4.88 20.17
N GLU A 80 4.95 -5.09 19.13
CA GLU A 80 6.02 -6.08 19.16
C GLU A 80 7.16 -5.57 20.04
N ARG A 81 7.87 -6.51 20.66
CA ARG A 81 9.07 -6.16 21.42
C ARG A 81 10.13 -5.62 20.45
N ASP A 82 10.61 -4.41 20.70
CA ASP A 82 11.73 -3.85 19.93
C ASP A 82 13.01 -4.68 20.21
N THR A 83 13.56 -5.26 19.15
CA THR A 83 14.80 -6.04 19.21
C THR A 83 16.04 -5.16 19.10
N GLY A 84 15.90 -3.87 18.80
CA GLY A 84 16.99 -2.95 18.55
C GLY A 84 17.69 -3.14 17.20
N GLU A 85 17.29 -4.13 16.40
CA GLU A 85 17.82 -4.36 15.07
C GLU A 85 17.06 -3.52 14.02
N ALA A 86 17.77 -3.08 12.98
CA ALA A 86 17.13 -2.42 11.86
C ALA A 86 16.34 -3.43 11.01
N ASP A 87 15.11 -3.10 10.67
CA ASP A 87 14.23 -3.94 9.88
C ASP A 87 14.00 -3.37 8.46
N TYR A 88 13.20 -4.09 7.65
CA TYR A 88 12.86 -3.66 6.30
C TYR A 88 12.12 -2.32 6.23
N LEU A 89 11.37 -1.95 7.28
CA LEU A 89 10.68 -0.68 7.39
C LEU A 89 11.70 0.46 7.60
N ASP A 90 12.70 0.24 8.44
CA ASP A 90 13.78 1.19 8.67
C ASP A 90 14.57 1.45 7.37
N TYR A 91 14.83 0.40 6.58
CA TYR A 91 15.48 0.53 5.26
C TYR A 91 14.62 1.33 4.28
N GLY A 92 13.31 1.08 4.26
CA GLY A 92 12.37 1.87 3.49
C GLY A 92 12.40 3.34 3.89
N ASN A 93 12.27 3.63 5.17
CA ASN A 93 12.31 4.99 5.72
C ASN A 93 13.63 5.71 5.38
N TYR A 94 14.77 5.00 5.43
CA TYR A 94 16.07 5.55 5.04
C TYR A 94 16.08 6.03 3.58
N LEU A 95 15.64 5.17 2.67
CA LEU A 95 15.63 5.49 1.24
C LEU A 95 14.62 6.61 0.91
N HIS A 96 13.42 6.59 1.49
CA HIS A 96 12.43 7.64 1.32
C HIS A 96 12.95 9.00 1.81
N ALA A 97 13.52 9.06 3.02
CA ALA A 97 14.10 10.27 3.58
C ALA A 97 15.25 10.80 2.70
N GLY A 98 16.09 9.90 2.18
CA GLY A 98 17.18 10.27 1.26
C GLY A 98 16.68 10.89 -0.04
N LEU A 99 15.72 10.24 -0.69
CA LEU A 99 15.12 10.72 -1.93
C LEU A 99 14.43 12.07 -1.74
N HIS A 100 13.67 12.23 -0.66
CA HIS A 100 13.03 13.49 -0.32
C HIS A 100 14.08 14.61 -0.13
N GLN A 101 15.12 14.39 0.68
CA GLN A 101 16.15 15.41 0.91
C GLN A 101 16.90 15.78 -0.38
N PHE A 102 17.20 14.80 -1.24
CA PHE A 102 17.83 15.08 -2.53
C PHE A 102 16.91 15.96 -3.42
N GLY A 103 15.62 15.63 -3.48
CA GLY A 103 14.63 16.44 -4.20
C GLY A 103 14.52 17.87 -3.66
N GLU A 104 14.53 18.05 -2.33
CA GLU A 104 14.50 19.36 -1.70
C GLU A 104 15.77 20.19 -2.01
N VAL A 105 16.94 19.56 -2.07
CA VAL A 105 18.18 20.24 -2.50
C VAL A 105 18.04 20.75 -3.93
N LEU A 106 17.56 19.94 -4.88
CA LEU A 106 17.35 20.38 -6.26
C LEU A 106 16.28 21.49 -6.34
N LYS A 107 15.18 21.35 -5.64
CA LYS A 107 14.08 22.33 -5.58
C LYS A 107 14.56 23.69 -5.03
N SER A 108 15.37 23.67 -3.98
CA SER A 108 15.94 24.90 -3.40
C SER A 108 16.85 25.66 -4.39
N GLN A 109 17.41 24.94 -5.36
CA GLN A 109 18.24 25.49 -6.43
C GLN A 109 17.43 25.79 -7.70
N ASN A 110 16.11 25.61 -7.68
CA ASN A 110 15.22 25.72 -8.84
C ASN A 110 15.66 24.82 -10.01
N ARG A 111 16.05 23.58 -9.69
CA ARG A 111 16.57 22.56 -10.64
C ARG A 111 15.71 21.31 -10.63
N GLN A 112 15.72 20.63 -11.77
CA GLN A 112 15.06 19.34 -11.94
C GLN A 112 16.08 18.20 -11.88
N TRP A 113 15.61 16.97 -11.63
CA TRP A 113 16.43 15.75 -11.54
C TRP A 113 17.32 15.54 -12.75
N ARG A 114 16.85 15.85 -13.97
CA ARG A 114 17.60 15.71 -15.23
C ARG A 114 18.87 16.55 -15.29
N GLN A 115 18.98 17.58 -14.46
CA GLN A 115 20.10 18.53 -14.44
C GLN A 115 21.21 18.14 -13.48
N ALA A 116 20.97 17.12 -12.62
CA ALA A 116 22.00 16.63 -11.70
C ALA A 116 23.15 15.97 -12.44
N THR A 117 24.41 16.22 -12.05
CA THR A 117 25.59 15.52 -12.58
C THR A 117 25.93 14.29 -11.74
N ASP A 118 26.85 13.44 -12.23
CA ASP A 118 27.27 12.28 -11.46
C ASP A 118 28.06 12.66 -10.21
N GLU A 119 28.90 13.71 -10.30
CA GLU A 119 29.66 14.23 -9.20
C GLU A 119 28.76 14.87 -8.13
N GLU A 120 27.69 15.56 -8.56
CA GLU A 120 26.70 16.10 -7.63
C GLU A 120 25.92 15.00 -6.92
N ILE A 121 25.48 13.95 -7.64
CA ILE A 121 24.79 12.81 -7.03
C ILE A 121 25.69 12.17 -5.98
N GLU A 122 26.97 11.93 -6.28
CA GLU A 122 27.91 11.34 -5.34
C GLU A 122 28.04 12.21 -4.08
N LYS A 123 28.43 13.49 -4.23
CA LYS A 123 28.66 14.41 -3.12
C LYS A 123 27.41 14.65 -2.29
N ILE A 124 26.27 14.96 -2.94
CA ILE A 124 25.02 15.25 -2.21
C ILE A 124 24.49 14.00 -1.51
N SER A 125 24.64 12.82 -2.13
CA SER A 125 24.21 11.57 -1.49
C SER A 125 25.01 11.27 -0.23
N GLU A 126 26.32 11.51 -0.21
CA GLU A 126 27.16 11.37 0.98
C GLU A 126 26.71 12.30 2.10
N ASP A 127 26.54 13.59 1.80
CA ASP A 127 26.06 14.60 2.77
C ASP A 127 24.68 14.24 3.36
N ILE A 128 23.80 13.67 2.54
CA ILE A 128 22.46 13.25 2.97
C ILE A 128 22.52 12.01 3.86
N THR A 129 23.27 10.98 3.45
CA THR A 129 23.38 9.74 4.20
C THR A 129 24.02 9.94 5.57
N GLU A 130 24.99 10.84 5.69
CA GLU A 130 25.56 11.24 6.97
C GLU A 130 24.53 11.90 7.91
N LYS A 131 23.61 12.70 7.37
CA LYS A 131 22.55 13.38 8.15
C LYS A 131 21.39 12.46 8.52
N ILE A 132 21.05 11.48 7.68
CA ILE A 132 19.92 10.59 7.89
C ILE A 132 20.27 9.44 8.84
N THR A 133 21.45 8.86 8.71
CA THR A 133 21.89 7.69 9.51
C THR A 133 21.66 7.87 11.01
N PRO A 134 22.01 9.00 11.65
CA PRO A 134 21.77 9.20 13.08
C PRO A 134 20.29 9.29 13.47
N ARG A 135 19.40 9.51 12.53
CA ARG A 135 17.97 9.69 12.78
C ARG A 135 17.15 8.41 12.65
N ILE A 136 17.73 7.38 12.02
CA ILE A 136 17.06 6.11 11.75
C ILE A 136 17.85 5.00 12.41
N LYS A 137 17.53 4.68 13.67
CA LYS A 137 18.18 3.64 14.49
C LYS A 137 19.71 3.66 14.32
N ALA A 138 20.34 4.79 14.68
CA ALA A 138 21.77 5.03 14.51
C ALA A 138 22.64 3.85 15.01
N ASP A 139 22.29 3.27 16.16
CA ASP A 139 23.02 2.16 16.75
C ASP A 139 22.88 0.89 15.90
N ALA A 140 21.72 0.63 15.31
CA ALA A 140 21.48 -0.53 14.47
C ALA A 140 22.20 -0.50 13.12
N LEU A 141 22.62 0.68 12.63
CA LEU A 141 23.36 0.85 11.38
C LEU A 141 24.85 1.12 11.57
N SER A 142 25.34 1.15 12.82
CA SER A 142 26.76 1.44 13.14
C SER A 142 27.40 0.51 14.16
N SER A 143 26.61 -0.34 14.84
CA SER A 143 27.04 -1.12 16.00
C SER A 143 28.15 -2.14 15.72
N ASP A 144 28.08 -2.84 14.59
CA ASP A 144 29.00 -3.91 14.25
C ASP A 144 29.33 -3.96 12.75
N GLN A 145 30.06 -4.98 12.32
CA GLN A 145 30.46 -5.11 10.90
C GLN A 145 29.28 -5.44 9.99
N SER A 146 28.26 -6.15 10.48
CA SER A 146 27.03 -6.44 9.71
C SER A 146 26.23 -5.18 9.48
N ALA A 147 26.07 -4.35 10.51
CA ALA A 147 25.42 -3.06 10.44
C ALA A 147 26.11 -2.12 9.44
N LYS A 148 27.44 -2.04 9.50
CA LYS A 148 28.24 -1.25 8.54
C LYS A 148 28.10 -1.76 7.10
N TYR A 149 28.02 -3.09 6.91
CA TYR A 149 27.75 -3.67 5.58
C TYR A 149 26.37 -3.29 5.09
N THR A 150 25.34 -3.44 5.93
CA THR A 150 23.96 -3.06 5.61
C THR A 150 23.87 -1.58 5.21
N ARG A 151 24.51 -0.70 5.96
CA ARG A 151 24.60 0.73 5.62
C ARG A 151 25.22 0.94 4.24
N ARG A 152 26.34 0.31 3.92
CA ARG A 152 26.97 0.42 2.58
C ARG A 152 26.02 -0.02 1.46
N VAL A 153 25.27 -1.10 1.68
CA VAL A 153 24.28 -1.58 0.71
C VAL A 153 23.16 -0.55 0.53
N LEU A 154 22.68 0.06 1.61
CA LEU A 154 21.66 1.12 1.56
C LEU A 154 22.17 2.37 0.82
N ASP A 155 23.38 2.85 1.12
CA ASP A 155 24.02 3.99 0.44
C ASP A 155 24.16 3.74 -1.06
N GLN A 156 24.61 2.54 -1.44
CA GLN A 156 24.71 2.16 -2.87
C GLN A 156 23.34 2.08 -3.54
N THR A 157 22.34 1.54 -2.85
CA THR A 157 20.96 1.46 -3.35
C THR A 157 20.39 2.86 -3.54
N PHE A 158 20.62 3.77 -2.61
CA PHE A 158 20.21 5.16 -2.69
C PHE A 158 20.84 5.86 -3.90
N ARG A 159 22.15 5.77 -4.08
CA ARG A 159 22.85 6.36 -5.25
C ARG A 159 22.32 5.81 -6.58
N ARG A 160 22.12 4.49 -6.68
CA ARG A 160 21.52 3.86 -7.88
C ARG A 160 20.12 4.39 -8.15
N ALA A 161 19.29 4.57 -7.11
CA ALA A 161 17.96 5.14 -7.26
C ALA A 161 18.04 6.60 -7.79
N LEU A 162 18.96 7.43 -7.29
CA LEU A 162 19.18 8.79 -7.77
C LEU A 162 19.58 8.82 -9.25
N GLN A 163 20.53 7.94 -9.66
CA GLN A 163 20.96 7.84 -11.06
C GLN A 163 19.81 7.41 -11.98
N LYS A 164 18.98 6.44 -11.54
CA LYS A 164 17.80 6.00 -12.29
C LYS A 164 16.75 7.12 -12.41
N PHE A 165 16.46 7.84 -11.35
CA PHE A 165 15.49 8.94 -11.38
C PHE A 165 15.98 10.09 -12.28
N ARG A 166 17.28 10.39 -12.27
CA ARG A 166 17.87 11.33 -13.22
C ARG A 166 17.69 10.83 -14.66
N GLN A 167 17.98 9.57 -14.93
CA GLN A 167 17.80 8.98 -16.27
C GLN A 167 16.33 9.07 -16.71
N TRP A 168 15.38 8.70 -15.85
CA TRP A 168 13.97 8.83 -16.14
C TRP A 168 13.57 10.29 -16.39
N SER A 169 13.99 11.21 -15.52
CA SER A 169 13.71 12.64 -15.70
C SER A 169 14.26 13.22 -17.02
N ARG A 170 15.32 12.62 -17.59
CA ARG A 170 15.85 12.98 -18.93
C ARG A 170 14.98 12.44 -20.06
N GLN A 171 14.29 11.34 -19.84
CA GLN A 171 13.38 10.72 -20.81
C GLN A 171 11.94 11.23 -20.68
N SER A 172 11.62 11.93 -19.58
CA SER A 172 10.28 12.41 -19.26
C SER A 172 10.10 13.89 -19.58
N GLY A 173 8.96 14.24 -20.15
CA GLY A 173 8.46 15.61 -20.20
C GLY A 173 7.74 16.07 -18.94
N PHE A 174 7.58 15.16 -17.96
CA PHE A 174 7.02 15.50 -16.64
C PHE A 174 8.11 15.98 -15.70
N ASP A 175 7.83 17.04 -14.95
CA ASP A 175 8.69 17.57 -13.89
C ASP A 175 8.19 17.12 -12.52
N THR A 176 9.12 16.82 -11.60
CA THR A 176 8.77 16.57 -10.20
C THR A 176 8.43 17.90 -9.54
N VAL A 177 7.19 18.06 -9.10
CA VAL A 177 6.71 19.31 -8.47
C VAL A 177 6.59 19.19 -6.97
N ASP A 178 6.28 18.02 -6.45
CA ASP A 178 6.16 17.76 -5.02
C ASP A 178 6.77 16.41 -4.63
N MET A 179 7.41 16.41 -3.47
CA MET A 179 7.87 15.21 -2.78
C MET A 179 7.37 15.24 -1.33
N GLU A 180 6.98 14.08 -0.80
CA GLU A 180 6.35 13.96 0.53
C GLU A 180 5.16 14.94 0.70
N LYS A 181 4.36 15.13 -0.38
CA LYS A 181 3.22 16.04 -0.40
C LYS A 181 2.16 15.63 0.61
N GLU A 182 1.98 16.40 1.66
CA GLU A 182 0.93 16.16 2.63
C GLU A 182 -0.46 16.37 2.02
N PHE A 183 -1.40 15.51 2.39
CA PHE A 183 -2.80 15.66 2.01
C PHE A 183 -3.75 15.41 3.16
N TYR A 184 -4.91 16.05 3.09
CA TYR A 184 -6.05 15.93 4.01
C TYR A 184 -7.30 15.70 3.18
N LEU A 185 -7.68 14.42 3.02
CA LEU A 185 -8.82 14.03 2.20
C LEU A 185 -10.04 13.79 3.11
N ARG A 186 -10.96 14.75 3.11
CA ARG A 186 -12.24 14.59 3.80
C ARG A 186 -13.24 13.86 2.92
N ILE A 187 -13.86 12.80 3.45
CA ILE A 187 -14.86 11.97 2.78
C ILE A 187 -16.14 11.99 3.60
N SER A 188 -17.26 12.30 2.95
CA SER A 188 -18.60 12.26 3.56
C SER A 188 -19.15 10.84 3.50
N ALA A 189 -19.34 10.21 4.66
CA ALA A 189 -19.95 8.89 4.75
C ALA A 189 -21.48 8.96 4.72
N SER A 190 -22.04 10.09 5.21
CA SER A 190 -23.46 10.42 5.18
C SER A 190 -23.63 11.95 5.25
N PRO A 191 -24.84 12.52 5.14
CA PRO A 191 -25.05 13.97 5.28
C PRO A 191 -24.56 14.53 6.64
N THR A 192 -24.54 13.70 7.69
CA THR A 192 -24.17 14.11 9.05
C THR A 192 -22.84 13.53 9.54
N ASP A 193 -22.20 12.63 8.75
CA ASP A 193 -20.98 11.95 9.15
C ASP A 193 -19.90 12.03 8.08
N SER A 194 -18.68 12.27 8.52
CA SER A 194 -17.51 12.35 7.66
C SER A 194 -16.24 11.91 8.39
N PHE A 195 -15.28 11.40 7.63
CA PHE A 195 -13.96 11.05 8.14
C PHE A 195 -12.86 11.69 7.29
N THR A 196 -11.66 11.75 7.83
CA THR A 196 -10.52 12.35 7.16
C THR A 196 -9.38 11.33 7.02
N LEU A 197 -8.92 11.16 5.80
CA LEU A 197 -7.68 10.44 5.52
C LEU A 197 -6.55 11.46 5.38
N THR A 198 -5.43 11.13 6.03
CA THR A 198 -4.21 11.94 6.00
C THR A 198 -3.05 11.07 5.53
N GLY A 199 -2.08 11.67 4.92
CA GLY A 199 -0.88 10.97 4.49
C GLY A 199 0.04 11.88 3.71
N LYS A 200 1.04 11.26 3.13
CA LYS A 200 1.99 11.91 2.24
C LYS A 200 2.06 11.15 0.94
N ILE A 201 2.11 11.86 -0.15
CA ILE A 201 2.38 11.33 -1.48
C ILE A 201 3.87 11.43 -1.70
N ASP A 202 4.54 10.29 -1.89
CA ASP A 202 6.01 10.28 -1.97
C ASP A 202 6.54 11.17 -3.09
N ARG A 203 5.88 11.16 -4.26
CA ARG A 203 6.25 11.98 -5.41
C ARG A 203 5.06 12.27 -6.31
N VAL A 204 4.98 13.52 -6.76
CA VAL A 204 4.04 13.99 -7.78
C VAL A 204 4.82 14.61 -8.93
N ASP A 205 4.63 14.07 -10.13
CA ASP A 205 5.18 14.60 -11.37
C ASP A 205 4.07 15.16 -12.24
N THR A 206 4.33 16.24 -12.99
CA THR A 206 3.34 16.86 -13.89
C THR A 206 4.02 17.48 -15.12
N ASP A 207 3.28 17.53 -16.21
CA ASP A 207 3.59 18.35 -17.40
C ASP A 207 2.79 19.66 -17.42
N GLY A 208 2.05 19.98 -16.34
CA GLY A 208 1.17 21.15 -16.22
C GLY A 208 -0.30 20.84 -16.54
N ARG A 209 -0.60 19.75 -17.24
CA ARG A 209 -1.95 19.30 -17.56
C ARG A 209 -2.29 17.95 -16.92
N TYR A 210 -1.33 17.05 -16.90
CA TYR A 210 -1.47 15.70 -16.38
C TYR A 210 -0.60 15.52 -15.13
N ALA A 211 -1.02 14.64 -14.22
CA ALA A 211 -0.28 14.27 -13.02
C ALA A 211 -0.03 12.78 -12.96
N ALA A 212 1.19 12.41 -12.57
CA ALA A 212 1.58 11.06 -12.19
C ALA A 212 1.87 11.03 -10.68
N VAL A 213 1.23 10.10 -9.96
CA VAL A 213 1.50 9.85 -8.55
C VAL A 213 2.38 8.61 -8.41
N CYS A 214 3.44 8.74 -7.64
CA CYS A 214 4.39 7.67 -7.43
C CYS A 214 4.57 7.40 -5.94
N ASP A 215 4.82 6.13 -5.62
CA ASP A 215 5.13 5.68 -4.27
C ASP A 215 6.34 4.72 -4.34
N TYR A 216 7.34 4.97 -3.50
CA TYR A 216 8.57 4.21 -3.51
C TYR A 216 8.43 2.89 -2.75
N LYS A 217 8.95 1.82 -3.29
CA LYS A 217 8.89 0.49 -2.65
C LYS A 217 10.26 -0.18 -2.63
N THR A 218 10.66 -0.63 -1.45
CA THR A 218 11.81 -1.52 -1.26
C THR A 218 11.48 -2.97 -1.54
N GLY A 219 10.22 -3.36 -1.36
CA GLY A 219 9.68 -4.65 -1.80
C GLY A 219 9.23 -4.62 -3.24
N SER A 220 8.37 -5.58 -3.58
CA SER A 220 7.88 -5.75 -4.95
C SER A 220 6.36 -5.96 -4.99
N PRO A 221 5.57 -5.08 -4.39
CA PRO A 221 4.14 -5.18 -4.48
C PRO A 221 3.70 -5.05 -5.94
N ASN A 222 2.71 -5.82 -6.32
CA ASN A 222 2.08 -5.69 -7.63
C ASN A 222 0.85 -4.79 -7.50
N LEU A 223 0.72 -3.77 -8.36
CA LEU A 223 -0.49 -2.98 -8.45
C LEU A 223 -1.51 -3.72 -9.32
N SER A 224 -2.61 -4.12 -8.75
CA SER A 224 -3.65 -4.88 -9.42
C SER A 224 -5.00 -4.18 -9.28
N LEU A 225 -5.71 -4.03 -10.40
CA LEU A 225 -7.08 -3.52 -10.39
C LEU A 225 -7.99 -4.37 -9.47
N ASN A 226 -7.79 -5.70 -9.47
CA ASN A 226 -8.53 -6.58 -8.59
C ASN A 226 -8.30 -6.29 -7.11
N GLU A 227 -7.05 -6.03 -6.69
CA GLU A 227 -6.74 -5.68 -5.30
C GLU A 227 -7.28 -4.29 -4.92
N ILE A 228 -7.33 -3.35 -5.87
CA ILE A 228 -7.96 -2.05 -5.64
C ILE A 228 -9.46 -2.24 -5.41
N MET A 229 -10.14 -2.99 -6.26
CA MET A 229 -11.58 -3.27 -6.14
C MET A 229 -11.95 -4.00 -4.85
N GLU A 230 -11.03 -4.84 -4.35
CA GLU A 230 -11.16 -5.54 -3.08
C GLU A 230 -10.75 -4.72 -1.86
N GLY A 231 -10.25 -3.50 -2.04
CA GLY A 231 -9.84 -2.61 -0.95
C GLY A 231 -8.49 -2.94 -0.33
N LEU A 232 -7.66 -3.72 -1.00
CA LEU A 232 -6.34 -4.16 -0.52
C LEU A 232 -5.18 -3.29 -1.01
N SER A 233 -5.36 -2.57 -2.13
CA SER A 233 -4.33 -1.70 -2.72
C SER A 233 -4.93 -0.32 -3.04
N LEU A 234 -5.26 0.46 -1.99
CA LEU A 234 -5.97 1.75 -2.12
C LEU A 234 -5.05 2.97 -2.15
N GLN A 235 -3.75 2.82 -1.85
CA GLN A 235 -2.83 3.93 -1.60
C GLN A 235 -2.74 4.87 -2.80
N LEU A 236 -2.31 4.39 -3.96
CA LEU A 236 -2.06 5.21 -5.14
C LEU A 236 -3.33 5.85 -5.69
N ILE A 237 -4.44 5.11 -5.78
CA ILE A 237 -5.70 5.67 -6.25
C ILE A 237 -6.27 6.71 -5.28
N THR A 238 -6.04 6.56 -3.96
CA THR A 238 -6.41 7.59 -2.98
C THR A 238 -5.54 8.84 -3.14
N TYR A 239 -4.30 8.72 -3.57
CA TYR A 239 -3.44 9.87 -3.89
C TYR A 239 -4.02 10.68 -5.06
N LEU A 240 -4.44 10.02 -6.16
CA LEU A 240 -5.12 10.68 -7.27
C LEU A 240 -6.43 11.32 -6.82
N LEU A 241 -7.21 10.63 -5.97
CA LEU A 241 -8.43 11.19 -5.39
C LEU A 241 -8.14 12.42 -4.52
N ALA A 242 -7.07 12.43 -3.74
CA ALA A 242 -6.66 13.57 -2.94
C ALA A 242 -6.23 14.76 -3.80
N LEU A 243 -5.45 14.53 -4.85
CA LEU A 243 -5.06 15.58 -5.80
C LEU A 243 -6.30 16.21 -6.46
N SER A 244 -7.29 15.43 -6.90
CA SER A 244 -8.51 15.94 -7.53
C SER A 244 -9.41 16.75 -6.59
N LYS A 245 -9.22 16.67 -5.27
CA LYS A 245 -9.95 17.45 -4.26
C LYS A 245 -9.12 18.60 -3.65
N THR A 246 -7.85 18.74 -4.04
CA THR A 246 -6.95 19.80 -3.56
C THR A 246 -6.97 20.97 -4.54
N LYS A 247 -7.12 22.21 -4.05
CA LYS A 247 -7.32 23.43 -4.85
C LYS A 247 -6.28 23.60 -5.97
N ASP A 248 -5.02 23.37 -5.67
CA ASP A 248 -3.90 23.65 -6.59
C ASP A 248 -3.67 22.54 -7.63
N THR A 249 -4.28 21.37 -7.44
CA THR A 249 -4.08 20.19 -8.30
C THR A 249 -5.37 19.60 -8.87
N LYS A 250 -6.52 20.16 -8.52
CA LYS A 250 -7.85 19.63 -8.90
C LYS A 250 -8.09 19.57 -10.41
N ASP A 251 -7.43 20.44 -11.16
CA ASP A 251 -7.58 20.56 -12.61
C ASP A 251 -6.62 19.65 -13.38
N LEU A 252 -5.69 18.96 -12.67
CA LEU A 252 -4.77 18.00 -13.26
C LEU A 252 -5.49 16.69 -13.58
N LEU A 253 -5.30 16.20 -14.80
CA LEU A 253 -5.83 14.92 -15.23
C LEU A 253 -4.88 13.77 -14.83
N PRO A 254 -5.36 12.57 -14.51
CA PRO A 254 -4.51 11.46 -14.16
C PRO A 254 -3.73 10.93 -15.38
N ALA A 255 -2.40 10.96 -15.34
CA ALA A 255 -1.53 10.29 -16.31
C ALA A 255 -1.16 8.89 -15.85
N ALA A 256 -0.82 8.76 -14.57
CA ALA A 256 -0.34 7.49 -14.00
C ALA A 256 -0.51 7.42 -12.49
N MET A 257 -0.63 6.21 -11.98
CA MET A 257 -0.40 5.85 -10.60
C MET A 257 0.53 4.65 -10.58
N MET A 258 1.70 4.76 -9.90
CA MET A 258 2.70 3.69 -9.98
C MET A 258 3.54 3.53 -8.73
N TYR A 259 3.97 2.30 -8.49
CA TYR A 259 5.07 1.97 -7.59
C TYR A 259 6.40 2.09 -8.33
N ILE A 260 7.40 2.65 -7.68
CA ILE A 260 8.78 2.69 -8.16
C ILE A 260 9.62 1.83 -7.25
N TYR A 261 10.24 0.79 -7.80
CA TYR A 261 11.08 -0.12 -7.05
C TYR A 261 12.48 0.45 -6.89
N LEU A 262 12.91 0.63 -5.65
CA LEU A 262 14.24 1.18 -5.33
C LEU A 262 15.34 0.12 -5.49
N HIS A 263 15.00 -1.17 -5.34
CA HIS A 263 15.91 -2.28 -5.64
C HIS A 263 15.68 -2.77 -7.07
N GLY A 264 16.76 -2.82 -7.86
CA GLY A 264 16.71 -3.48 -9.16
C GLY A 264 16.42 -4.98 -8.99
N ARG A 265 15.46 -5.51 -9.75
CA ARG A 265 15.26 -6.95 -9.86
C ARG A 265 16.09 -7.46 -11.03
N PRO A 266 17.08 -8.34 -10.87
CA PRO A 266 17.72 -8.98 -12.01
C PRO A 266 16.69 -9.82 -12.76
N LYS A 267 16.47 -9.52 -14.03
CA LYS A 267 15.51 -10.24 -14.89
C LYS A 267 16.00 -11.64 -15.24
N SER A 268 17.08 -11.96 -15.43
CA SER A 268 17.80 -13.18 -15.76
C SER A 268 19.17 -12.80 -16.29
N ILE A 269 20.17 -13.55 -15.93
CA ILE A 269 21.48 -13.39 -16.51
C ILE A 269 21.45 -14.17 -17.82
N SER A 270 21.26 -13.50 -18.96
CA SER A 270 21.58 -14.09 -20.25
C SER A 270 23.07 -13.86 -20.47
N VAL A 271 23.83 -14.92 -20.57
CA VAL A 271 25.23 -14.86 -21.01
C VAL A 271 25.20 -14.94 -22.52
N PRO A 272 25.50 -13.85 -23.25
CA PRO A 272 25.64 -13.93 -24.69
C PRO A 272 26.86 -14.80 -25.05
N PRO A 273 26.93 -15.38 -26.28
CA PRO A 273 28.03 -16.23 -26.69
C PRO A 273 29.43 -15.60 -26.53
N ASN A 274 29.51 -14.28 -26.38
CA ASN A 274 30.76 -13.51 -26.29
C ASN A 274 31.11 -13.06 -24.86
N GLY A 275 30.52 -13.64 -23.83
CA GLY A 275 31.15 -13.75 -22.51
C GLY A 275 30.88 -12.69 -21.47
N ILE A 276 30.17 -11.58 -21.70
CA ILE A 276 29.85 -10.59 -20.62
C ILE A 276 28.38 -10.73 -20.24
N PRO A 277 28.07 -11.15 -19.01
CA PRO A 277 26.69 -11.23 -18.56
C PRO A 277 26.06 -9.83 -18.47
N HIS A 278 25.06 -9.54 -19.30
CA HIS A 278 24.21 -8.39 -19.11
C HIS A 278 23.00 -8.83 -18.27
N ALA A 279 22.95 -8.40 -17.03
CA ALA A 279 21.73 -8.50 -16.23
C ALA A 279 20.72 -7.50 -16.81
N LYS A 280 19.74 -8.00 -17.58
CA LYS A 280 18.56 -7.18 -17.89
C LYS A 280 17.81 -6.93 -16.59
N GLU A 281 17.86 -5.71 -16.07
CA GLU A 281 17.00 -5.32 -14.97
C GLU A 281 15.55 -5.29 -15.44
N LYS A 282 14.65 -5.85 -14.66
CA LYS A 282 13.21 -5.78 -14.90
C LYS A 282 12.75 -4.33 -14.68
N GLU A 283 11.68 -3.93 -15.39
CA GLU A 283 11.03 -2.63 -15.23
C GLU A 283 11.04 -2.19 -13.75
N ASN A 284 11.49 -0.97 -13.51
CA ASN A 284 11.61 -0.42 -12.16
C ASN A 284 10.27 0.13 -11.63
N THR A 285 9.22 0.04 -12.43
CA THR A 285 7.89 0.54 -12.10
C THR A 285 6.84 -0.53 -12.29
N ASN A 286 5.77 -0.45 -11.51
CA ASN A 286 4.54 -1.18 -11.72
C ASN A 286 3.38 -0.22 -11.50
N GLY A 287 2.60 0.05 -12.54
CA GLY A 287 1.61 1.11 -12.51
C GLY A 287 0.41 0.86 -13.40
N ILE A 288 -0.55 1.75 -13.29
CA ILE A 288 -1.71 1.89 -14.17
C ILE A 288 -1.64 3.28 -14.78
N PHE A 289 -1.74 3.34 -16.11
CA PHE A 289 -1.44 4.52 -16.91
C PHE A 289 -2.66 4.97 -17.71
N LEU A 290 -2.67 6.23 -18.12
CA LEU A 290 -3.70 6.74 -19.04
C LEU A 290 -3.54 6.08 -20.42
N ASN A 291 -4.63 5.61 -21.00
CA ASN A 291 -4.66 5.04 -22.34
C ASN A 291 -4.60 6.14 -23.41
N ASP A 292 -3.51 6.87 -23.43
CA ASP A 292 -3.24 7.94 -24.40
C ASP A 292 -1.75 7.82 -24.83
N PRO A 293 -1.45 7.41 -26.09
CA PRO A 293 -0.09 7.23 -26.54
C PRO A 293 0.80 8.47 -26.41
N ASP A 294 0.26 9.67 -26.56
CA ASP A 294 1.04 10.91 -26.50
C ASP A 294 1.40 11.26 -25.06
N VAL A 295 0.46 11.06 -24.11
CA VAL A 295 0.72 11.21 -22.67
C VAL A 295 1.75 10.18 -22.22
N LEU A 296 1.65 8.95 -22.67
CA LEU A 296 2.60 7.88 -22.33
C LEU A 296 4.01 8.17 -22.83
N ARG A 297 4.15 8.69 -24.07
CA ARG A 297 5.45 9.09 -24.63
C ARG A 297 6.01 10.34 -23.95
N THR A 298 5.14 11.24 -23.50
CA THR A 298 5.55 12.41 -22.70
C THR A 298 6.02 11.96 -21.32
N LEU A 299 5.34 11.01 -20.69
CA LEU A 299 5.74 10.46 -19.39
C LEU A 299 7.05 9.68 -19.48
N ASP A 300 7.27 8.96 -20.59
CA ASP A 300 8.50 8.21 -20.86
C ASP A 300 8.72 8.07 -22.39
N SER A 301 9.66 8.85 -22.93
CA SER A 301 9.96 8.86 -24.37
C SER A 301 10.49 7.52 -24.89
N GLN A 302 10.96 6.64 -24.02
CA GLN A 302 11.40 5.28 -24.32
C GLN A 302 10.33 4.23 -24.03
N SER A 303 9.09 4.65 -23.72
CA SER A 303 7.99 3.73 -23.43
C SER A 303 7.78 2.73 -24.58
N GLY A 304 7.59 1.45 -24.25
CA GLY A 304 7.46 0.36 -25.21
C GLY A 304 8.77 -0.23 -25.73
N THR A 305 9.92 0.30 -25.33
CA THR A 305 11.25 -0.24 -25.61
C THR A 305 11.85 -0.97 -24.41
N ASP A 306 12.99 -1.61 -24.58
CA ASP A 306 13.74 -2.27 -23.50
C ASP A 306 14.32 -1.25 -22.48
N ASP A 307 14.48 0.01 -22.88
CA ASP A 307 15.02 1.11 -22.06
C ASP A 307 13.92 1.97 -21.38
N GLY A 308 12.64 1.60 -21.59
CA GLY A 308 11.51 2.28 -21.00
C GLY A 308 11.38 2.01 -19.50
N PHE A 309 10.95 3.03 -18.77
CA PHE A 309 10.66 2.96 -17.31
C PHE A 309 9.25 2.44 -17.03
N ILE A 310 8.29 2.74 -17.92
CA ILE A 310 6.88 2.34 -17.74
C ILE A 310 6.59 1.05 -18.52
N GLY A 311 5.82 0.14 -17.89
CA GLY A 311 5.51 -1.18 -18.41
C GLY A 311 4.37 -1.21 -19.43
N VAL A 312 4.44 -0.37 -20.47
CA VAL A 312 3.46 -0.35 -21.57
C VAL A 312 4.04 -0.93 -22.86
N SER A 313 3.16 -1.42 -23.72
CA SER A 313 3.55 -1.94 -25.04
C SER A 313 2.60 -1.37 -26.10
N TYR A 314 3.12 -1.21 -27.33
CA TYR A 314 2.35 -0.69 -28.45
C TYR A 314 2.14 -1.77 -29.52
N VAL A 315 1.11 -1.62 -30.33
CA VAL A 315 0.92 -2.38 -31.56
C VAL A 315 1.51 -1.61 -32.75
N LYS A 316 1.54 -2.24 -33.93
CA LYS A 316 2.22 -1.68 -35.11
C LYS A 316 1.65 -0.33 -35.60
N ASP A 317 0.40 -0.05 -35.32
CA ASP A 317 -0.29 1.21 -35.66
C ASP A 317 -0.03 2.35 -34.65
N GLY A 318 0.78 2.09 -33.60
CA GLY A 318 1.12 3.05 -32.56
C GLY A 318 0.12 3.13 -31.40
N SER A 319 -1.00 2.40 -31.47
CA SER A 319 -1.94 2.32 -30.35
C SER A 319 -1.41 1.43 -29.23
N VAL A 320 -1.90 1.66 -27.98
CA VAL A 320 -1.47 0.89 -26.83
C VAL A 320 -2.03 -0.53 -26.88
N LYS A 321 -1.18 -1.50 -26.62
CA LYS A 321 -1.56 -2.92 -26.60
C LYS A 321 -2.59 -3.19 -25.51
N LYS A 322 -3.69 -3.91 -25.82
CA LYS A 322 -4.78 -4.22 -24.89
C LYS A 322 -4.36 -4.91 -23.57
N THR A 323 -3.20 -5.58 -23.58
CA THR A 323 -2.64 -6.23 -22.39
C THR A 323 -1.85 -5.27 -21.50
N SER A 324 -1.60 -4.04 -21.94
CA SER A 324 -0.94 -3.03 -21.11
C SER A 324 -1.85 -2.58 -19.98
N PRO A 325 -1.27 -2.20 -18.82
CA PRO A 325 -2.02 -1.77 -17.65
C PRO A 325 -2.49 -0.31 -17.81
N VAL A 326 -3.45 -0.10 -18.71
CA VAL A 326 -3.97 1.24 -19.02
C VAL A 326 -5.47 1.36 -18.76
N LEU A 327 -5.91 2.55 -18.41
CA LEU A 327 -7.31 2.95 -18.24
C LEU A 327 -7.60 4.21 -19.08
N THR A 328 -8.83 4.37 -19.56
CA THR A 328 -9.26 5.65 -20.13
C THR A 328 -9.43 6.71 -19.03
N ALA A 329 -9.52 7.99 -19.38
CA ALA A 329 -9.75 9.07 -18.43
C ALA A 329 -11.04 8.82 -17.62
N GLU A 330 -12.08 8.39 -18.29
CA GLU A 330 -13.36 8.08 -17.68
C GLU A 330 -13.27 6.89 -16.73
N GLN A 331 -12.52 5.84 -17.09
CA GLN A 331 -12.29 4.69 -16.22
C GLN A 331 -11.49 5.08 -14.96
N PHE A 332 -10.56 6.05 -15.06
CA PHE A 332 -9.91 6.62 -13.87
C PHE A 332 -10.90 7.33 -12.96
N GLU A 333 -11.83 8.12 -13.51
CA GLU A 333 -12.88 8.78 -12.73
C GLU A 333 -13.81 7.77 -12.05
N ALA A 334 -14.24 6.73 -12.76
CA ALA A 334 -15.04 5.64 -12.21
C ALA A 334 -14.29 4.91 -11.07
N LEU A 335 -12.99 4.66 -11.26
CA LEU A 335 -12.16 4.01 -10.25
C LEU A 335 -12.00 4.87 -9.00
N LYS A 336 -11.84 6.21 -9.13
CA LYS A 336 -11.82 7.14 -8.00
C LYS A 336 -13.15 7.11 -7.23
N ALA A 337 -14.28 7.16 -7.94
CA ALA A 337 -15.62 7.11 -7.34
C ALA A 337 -15.86 5.78 -6.60
N LEU A 338 -15.49 4.65 -7.19
CA LEU A 338 -15.57 3.34 -6.54
C LEU A 338 -14.65 3.24 -5.32
N THR A 339 -13.44 3.81 -5.40
CA THR A 339 -12.51 3.88 -4.27
C THR A 339 -13.12 4.64 -3.09
N GLU A 340 -13.77 5.77 -3.34
CA GLU A 340 -14.48 6.52 -2.30
C GLU A 340 -15.58 5.68 -1.64
N LYS A 341 -16.37 4.94 -2.42
CA LYS A 341 -17.38 3.99 -1.91
C LYS A 341 -16.75 2.87 -1.06
N ILE A 342 -15.59 2.33 -1.48
CA ILE A 342 -14.85 1.32 -0.71
C ILE A 342 -14.37 1.89 0.62
N LEU A 343 -13.78 3.08 0.62
CA LEU A 343 -13.32 3.77 1.83
C LEU A 343 -14.46 4.04 2.80
N ILE A 344 -15.61 4.49 2.31
CA ILE A 344 -16.83 4.68 3.12
C ILE A 344 -17.29 3.36 3.74
N ARG A 345 -17.32 2.27 2.97
CA ARG A 345 -17.71 0.96 3.48
C ARG A 345 -16.76 0.46 4.57
N LEU A 346 -15.45 0.62 4.39
CA LEU A 346 -14.44 0.21 5.39
C LEU A 346 -14.58 1.04 6.68
N TYR A 347 -14.76 2.36 6.55
CA TYR A 347 -15.02 3.25 7.67
C TYR A 347 -16.29 2.84 8.44
N SER A 348 -17.40 2.60 7.73
CA SER A 348 -18.68 2.22 8.36
C SER A 348 -18.59 0.89 9.11
N ARG A 349 -17.88 -0.10 8.57
CA ARG A 349 -17.61 -1.38 9.26
C ARG A 349 -16.77 -1.15 10.52
N LEU A 350 -15.72 -0.35 10.44
CA LEU A 350 -14.86 0.01 11.57
C LEU A 350 -15.67 0.74 12.66
N GLU A 351 -16.46 1.75 12.28
CA GLU A 351 -17.32 2.51 13.19
C GLU A 351 -18.35 1.61 13.88
N SER A 352 -18.88 0.62 13.17
CA SER A 352 -19.82 -0.35 13.73
C SER A 352 -19.20 -1.34 14.72
N GLY A 353 -17.88 -1.30 14.92
CA GLY A 353 -17.17 -2.14 15.87
C GLY A 353 -16.86 -3.55 15.37
N GLU A 354 -16.83 -3.76 14.07
CA GLU A 354 -16.48 -5.07 13.50
C GLU A 354 -14.99 -5.35 13.68
N ILE A 355 -14.66 -6.38 14.45
CA ILE A 355 -13.31 -6.84 14.76
C ILE A 355 -13.16 -8.36 14.53
N ALA A 356 -13.89 -8.90 13.55
CA ALA A 356 -13.92 -10.34 13.29
C ALA A 356 -12.52 -10.90 12.98
N ILE A 357 -12.27 -12.15 13.45
CA ILE A 357 -11.10 -12.94 13.05
C ILE A 357 -11.38 -13.50 11.66
N HIS A 358 -11.19 -12.70 10.65
CA HIS A 358 -11.53 -13.01 9.26
C HIS A 358 -10.47 -12.43 8.31
N PRO A 359 -9.26 -13.03 8.31
CA PRO A 359 -8.16 -12.55 7.48
C PRO A 359 -8.42 -12.82 6.00
N VAL A 360 -8.00 -11.89 5.16
CA VAL A 360 -8.04 -12.06 3.70
C VAL A 360 -7.08 -13.15 3.24
N LYS A 361 -7.47 -13.89 2.19
CA LYS A 361 -6.59 -14.79 1.46
C LYS A 361 -6.67 -14.55 -0.04
N ASN A 362 -5.56 -14.12 -0.62
CA ASN A 362 -5.40 -13.89 -2.05
C ASN A 362 -4.43 -14.93 -2.63
N GLY A 363 -4.97 -15.99 -3.21
CA GLY A 363 -4.19 -17.16 -3.61
C GLY A 363 -3.51 -17.83 -2.42
N THR A 364 -2.18 -17.84 -2.39
CA THR A 364 -1.37 -18.36 -1.27
C THR A 364 -1.06 -17.30 -0.21
N LEU A 365 -1.25 -16.03 -0.53
CA LEU A 365 -0.89 -14.91 0.35
C LEU A 365 -2.00 -14.64 1.38
N SER A 366 -1.59 -14.44 2.61
CA SER A 366 -2.46 -14.01 3.71
C SER A 366 -1.67 -13.14 4.68
N PRO A 367 -2.29 -12.15 5.33
CA PRO A 367 -1.64 -11.36 6.38
C PRO A 367 -1.18 -12.23 7.55
N CYS A 368 -1.76 -13.41 7.73
CA CYS A 368 -1.37 -14.36 8.79
C CYS A 368 0.08 -14.86 8.65
N SER A 369 0.66 -14.86 7.45
CA SER A 369 2.03 -15.36 7.23
C SER A 369 3.09 -14.56 7.99
N TYR A 370 2.83 -13.25 8.19
CA TYR A 370 3.75 -12.32 8.84
C TYR A 370 3.09 -11.58 10.01
N CYS A 371 1.97 -12.10 10.53
CA CYS A 371 1.23 -11.45 11.61
C CYS A 371 1.91 -11.71 12.96
N PRO A 372 2.34 -10.67 13.69
CA PRO A 372 2.98 -10.84 15.00
C PRO A 372 1.99 -11.28 16.08
N TYR A 373 0.69 -11.17 15.84
CA TYR A 373 -0.37 -11.46 16.81
C TYR A 373 -0.92 -12.88 16.73
N ARG A 374 -0.26 -13.81 16.01
CA ARG A 374 -0.76 -15.20 15.85
C ARG A 374 -0.94 -15.92 17.19
N SER A 375 -0.05 -15.71 18.14
CA SER A 375 -0.13 -16.30 19.49
C SER A 375 -1.36 -15.82 20.28
N ILE A 376 -1.81 -14.60 20.04
CA ILE A 376 -3.00 -14.00 20.66
C ILE A 376 -4.25 -14.42 19.90
N CYS A 377 -4.22 -14.24 18.57
CA CYS A 377 -5.33 -14.48 17.67
C CYS A 377 -5.72 -15.97 17.57
N ARG A 378 -4.72 -16.87 17.54
CA ARG A 378 -4.89 -18.33 17.40
C ARG A 378 -5.81 -18.75 16.24
N PHE A 379 -5.84 -17.97 15.17
CA PHE A 379 -6.59 -18.33 13.97
C PHE A 379 -6.16 -19.69 13.44
N ASP A 380 -7.14 -20.60 13.34
CA ASP A 380 -6.96 -21.92 12.79
C ASP A 380 -8.13 -22.25 11.84
N PRO A 381 -7.88 -22.38 10.52
CA PRO A 381 -8.93 -22.65 9.55
C PRO A 381 -9.56 -24.06 9.69
N ALA A 382 -9.02 -24.93 10.54
CA ALA A 382 -9.64 -26.19 10.89
C ALA A 382 -10.83 -26.02 11.87
N LEU A 383 -10.91 -24.88 12.56
CA LEU A 383 -12.05 -24.57 13.43
C LEU A 383 -13.21 -24.05 12.59
N PRO A 384 -14.46 -24.55 12.84
CA PRO A 384 -15.63 -24.16 12.05
C PRO A 384 -15.92 -22.66 12.04
N GLU A 385 -15.59 -21.97 13.12
CA GLU A 385 -15.80 -20.53 13.30
C GLU A 385 -14.72 -19.66 12.66
N ASN A 386 -13.60 -20.26 12.25
CA ASN A 386 -12.51 -19.53 11.62
C ASN A 386 -12.49 -19.76 10.11
N SER A 387 -12.57 -18.71 9.34
CA SER A 387 -12.49 -18.78 7.88
C SER A 387 -11.69 -17.62 7.31
N PHE A 388 -11.09 -17.87 6.15
CA PHE A 388 -10.51 -16.80 5.35
C PHE A 388 -11.59 -16.09 4.53
N ASP A 389 -11.38 -14.79 4.34
CA ASP A 389 -12.05 -14.03 3.29
C ASP A 389 -11.28 -14.22 1.97
N TYR A 390 -11.75 -15.14 1.15
CA TYR A 390 -11.10 -15.49 -0.11
C TYR A 390 -11.36 -14.47 -1.20
N ILE A 391 -10.29 -13.90 -1.76
CA ILE A 391 -10.38 -12.98 -2.89
C ILE A 391 -10.51 -13.75 -4.18
N SER A 392 -11.59 -13.50 -4.90
CA SER A 392 -11.80 -14.03 -6.24
C SER A 392 -10.91 -13.31 -7.25
N LYS A 393 -10.20 -14.08 -8.09
CA LYS A 393 -9.44 -13.52 -9.20
C LYS A 393 -10.39 -13.09 -10.30
N VAL A 394 -10.48 -11.79 -10.52
CA VAL A 394 -11.23 -11.19 -11.63
C VAL A 394 -10.24 -10.65 -12.65
N SER A 395 -10.50 -10.88 -13.94
CA SER A 395 -9.61 -10.38 -14.99
C SER A 395 -9.70 -8.85 -15.11
N ASP A 396 -8.59 -8.22 -15.50
CA ASP A 396 -8.57 -6.78 -15.75
C ASP A 396 -9.60 -6.35 -16.81
N LYS A 397 -9.87 -7.22 -17.80
CA LYS A 397 -10.92 -6.98 -18.79
C LYS A 397 -12.30 -6.84 -18.13
N THR A 398 -12.66 -7.79 -17.28
CA THR A 398 -13.95 -7.78 -16.55
C THR A 398 -14.05 -6.57 -15.61
N ILE A 399 -12.91 -6.17 -15.00
CA ILE A 399 -12.90 -4.98 -14.13
C ILE A 399 -13.12 -3.71 -14.96
N ARG A 400 -12.45 -3.58 -16.11
CA ARG A 400 -12.67 -2.44 -17.01
C ARG A 400 -14.13 -2.36 -17.48
N GLU A 401 -14.76 -3.49 -17.84
CA GLU A 401 -16.19 -3.55 -18.17
C GLU A 401 -17.06 -3.06 -17.01
N LYS A 402 -16.74 -3.41 -15.77
CA LYS A 402 -17.44 -2.88 -14.57
C LYS A 402 -17.23 -1.38 -14.38
N LEU A 403 -16.03 -0.87 -14.67
CA LEU A 403 -15.77 0.58 -14.64
C LEU A 403 -16.63 1.31 -15.68
N ASP A 404 -16.74 0.76 -16.89
CA ASP A 404 -17.60 1.32 -17.95
C ASP A 404 -19.10 1.30 -17.59
N GLU A 405 -19.56 0.28 -16.85
CA GLU A 405 -20.92 0.23 -16.32
C GLU A 405 -21.17 1.29 -15.23
N GLU A 406 -20.20 1.48 -14.33
CA GLU A 406 -20.31 2.48 -13.27
C GLU A 406 -20.39 3.90 -13.83
N MET A 407 -19.65 4.18 -14.91
CA MET A 407 -19.73 5.45 -15.62
C MET A 407 -21.14 5.72 -16.16
N LYS A 408 -21.76 4.71 -16.78
CA LYS A 408 -23.13 4.82 -17.32
C LYS A 408 -24.15 5.07 -16.22
N ARG A 409 -23.94 4.58 -15.00
CA ARG A 409 -24.82 4.83 -13.84
C ARG A 409 -24.67 6.27 -13.36
N ASN A 410 -23.43 6.72 -13.14
CA ASN A 410 -23.16 8.08 -12.66
C ASN A 410 -23.60 9.15 -13.68
N GLY A 411 -23.53 8.87 -14.99
CA GLY A 411 -24.04 9.75 -16.03
C GLY A 411 -25.57 9.88 -16.05
N LYS A 412 -26.31 8.87 -15.54
CA LYS A 412 -27.78 8.90 -15.45
C LYS A 412 -28.29 9.56 -14.16
N GLU A 413 -27.49 9.58 -13.09
CA GLU A 413 -27.83 10.23 -11.82
C GLU A 413 -27.60 11.75 -11.86
N ASN A 414 -26.84 12.24 -12.84
CA ASN A 414 -26.55 13.68 -13.05
C ASN A 414 -27.40 14.35 -14.15
N LEU A 415 -28.37 13.64 -14.73
CA LEU A 415 -29.40 14.13 -15.66
C LEU A 415 -30.77 14.15 -14.98
#